data_04f4293aaf7af7854b66ca99f11e074d
#
_entry.id   04f4293aaf7af7854b66ca99f11e074d
#
_cell.length_a   1.000
_cell.length_b   1.000
_cell.length_c   1.000
_cell.angle_alpha   90.00
_cell.angle_beta   90.00
_cell.angle_gamma   90.00
#
_symmetry.space_group_name_H-M   'P 1'
#
loop_
_entity.id
_entity.type
_entity.pdbx_description
1 polymer ?
#
loop_
_entity_poly.entity_id
_entity_poly.type
_entity_poly.pdbx_seq_one_letter_code
_entity_poly.pdbx_strand_id
1 'polypeptide(L)'
;MQIGLHVSISGSIANAVTNAVERECSAFQIFTGNPRGWYSKDLTDEDVSDYKKNLSESDIDRFATVAHMPYLPNLSTPDIPSYEKSIKAMIREVERCAKVGIPYLVTHLGSHKGSGEEKGIQRLTSALMEVAKATKDVTILLENTAGQKNSVGSDFTQLAEIFFSLEPANRFGICIDTCHAFAAGYDLKNQKNVKDTFEKFDKEVGLKHLKILHLNDSKGELGSHLDRHDHIGLGQIGNAGL
;
A
#
# COMPACT_ATOMS: atom_id res chain seq x y z
N MET A 1 17.91 7.70 -2.95
CA MET A 1 16.80 6.73 -2.96
C MET A 1 16.84 6.00 -1.63
N GLN A 2 15.70 5.82 -0.95
CA GLN A 2 15.60 5.08 0.30
C GLN A 2 15.12 3.65 -0.01
N ILE A 3 15.76 2.66 0.59
CA ILE A 3 15.49 1.23 0.35
C ILE A 3 15.27 0.55 1.69
N GLY A 4 14.32 -0.37 1.74
CA GLY A 4 14.02 -1.08 2.96
C GLY A 4 13.15 -2.32 2.75
N LEU A 5 12.72 -2.89 3.86
CA LEU A 5 11.96 -4.12 3.90
C LEU A 5 10.64 -3.95 4.66
N HIS A 6 9.73 -4.87 4.44
CA HIS A 6 8.61 -5.07 5.36
C HIS A 6 9.13 -5.82 6.59
N VAL A 7 9.16 -5.15 7.74
CA VAL A 7 9.75 -5.68 8.97
C VAL A 7 8.69 -6.08 10.00
N SER A 8 9.06 -6.99 10.89
CA SER A 8 8.19 -7.47 11.96
C SER A 8 8.07 -6.45 13.09
N ILE A 9 6.88 -6.39 13.71
CA ILE A 9 6.60 -5.66 14.95
C ILE A 9 6.41 -6.62 16.14
N SER A 10 6.84 -7.88 16.03
CA SER A 10 6.62 -8.88 17.08
C SER A 10 7.19 -8.40 18.42
N GLY A 11 6.38 -8.47 19.47
CA GLY A 11 6.71 -7.99 20.81
C GLY A 11 6.27 -6.55 21.07
N SER A 12 6.71 -5.58 20.28
CA SER A 12 6.30 -4.18 20.30
C SER A 12 6.46 -3.53 18.93
N ILE A 13 5.65 -2.52 18.62
CA ILE A 13 5.80 -1.74 17.39
C ILE A 13 7.16 -1.05 17.31
N ALA A 14 7.78 -0.72 18.44
CA ALA A 14 9.12 -0.13 18.53
C ALA A 14 10.21 -1.05 17.95
N ASN A 15 10.00 -2.37 17.98
CA ASN A 15 10.92 -3.34 17.39
C ASN A 15 11.06 -3.22 15.87
N ALA A 16 10.11 -2.58 15.21
CA ALA A 16 10.19 -2.31 13.78
C ALA A 16 11.44 -1.50 13.42
N VAL A 17 11.76 -0.48 14.21
CA VAL A 17 12.93 0.38 13.96
C VAL A 17 14.22 -0.42 14.14
N THR A 18 14.33 -1.16 15.24
CA THR A 18 15.49 -2.03 15.52
C THR A 18 15.67 -3.06 14.40
N ASN A 19 14.56 -3.72 13.98
CA ASN A 19 14.58 -4.70 12.90
C ASN A 19 15.01 -4.11 11.56
N ALA A 20 14.66 -2.86 11.29
CA ALA A 20 15.07 -2.15 10.07
C ALA A 20 16.57 -1.76 10.12
N VAL A 21 17.02 -1.21 11.24
CA VAL A 21 18.44 -0.83 11.45
C VAL A 21 19.36 -2.05 11.36
N GLU A 22 19.02 -3.17 12.01
CA GLU A 22 19.79 -4.41 11.95
C GLU A 22 19.92 -4.98 10.52
N ARG A 23 19.04 -4.59 9.61
CA ARG A 23 19.06 -5.00 8.19
C ARG A 23 19.57 -3.91 7.27
N GLU A 24 20.22 -2.89 7.84
CA GLU A 24 20.79 -1.75 7.11
C GLU A 24 19.78 -1.03 6.20
N CYS A 25 18.50 -1.04 6.59
CA CYS A 25 17.44 -0.37 5.86
C CYS A 25 17.48 1.14 6.06
N SER A 26 17.29 1.91 4.99
CA SER A 26 17.07 3.37 5.05
C SER A 26 15.58 3.76 5.01
N ALA A 27 14.70 2.77 4.83
CA ALA A 27 13.25 2.87 4.89
C ALA A 27 12.67 1.56 5.43
N PHE A 28 11.43 1.54 5.90
CA PHE A 28 10.75 0.29 6.21
C PHE A 28 9.23 0.39 6.14
N GLN A 29 8.60 -0.77 5.93
CA GLN A 29 7.16 -0.93 6.01
C GLN A 29 6.79 -1.88 7.14
N ILE A 30 5.62 -1.66 7.75
CA ILE A 30 5.06 -2.53 8.79
C ILE A 30 3.55 -2.74 8.60
N PHE A 31 3.02 -3.80 9.17
CA PHE A 31 1.66 -3.80 9.66
C PHE A 31 1.66 -3.22 11.07
N THR A 32 0.76 -2.29 11.39
CA THR A 32 0.71 -1.71 12.74
C THR A 32 0.12 -2.68 13.78
N GLY A 33 -0.40 -3.82 13.33
CA GLY A 33 -1.01 -4.87 14.14
C GLY A 33 -1.04 -6.21 13.41
N ASN A 34 -1.99 -7.10 13.77
CA ASN A 34 -2.14 -8.40 13.14
C ASN A 34 -2.74 -8.27 11.72
N PRO A 35 -1.98 -8.58 10.64
CA PRO A 35 -2.47 -8.42 9.27
C PRO A 35 -3.58 -9.41 8.87
N ARG A 36 -3.78 -10.47 9.64
CA ARG A 36 -4.80 -11.51 9.39
C ARG A 36 -6.03 -11.38 10.28
N GLY A 37 -6.08 -10.33 11.13
CA GLY A 37 -7.16 -10.06 12.04
C GLY A 37 -7.92 -8.78 11.69
N TRP A 38 -9.17 -8.68 12.15
CA TRP A 38 -9.96 -7.45 12.07
C TRP A 38 -9.63 -6.45 13.17
N TYR A 39 -8.97 -6.90 14.22
CA TYR A 39 -8.66 -6.10 15.39
C TYR A 39 -7.22 -6.35 15.84
N SER A 40 -6.58 -5.31 16.26
CA SER A 40 -5.28 -5.33 16.91
C SER A 40 -5.41 -4.71 18.30
N LYS A 41 -4.57 -5.13 19.24
CA LYS A 41 -4.47 -4.51 20.55
C LYS A 41 -4.16 -3.01 20.38
N ASP A 42 -4.75 -2.16 21.21
CA ASP A 42 -4.45 -0.74 21.18
C ASP A 42 -2.97 -0.49 21.54
N LEU A 43 -2.40 0.52 20.89
CA LEU A 43 -1.05 0.96 21.20
C LEU A 43 -1.06 1.70 22.53
N THR A 44 -0.21 1.25 23.45
CA THR A 44 0.02 1.94 24.72
C THR A 44 0.84 3.22 24.48
N ASP A 45 0.87 4.11 25.46
CA ASP A 45 1.70 5.32 25.37
C ASP A 45 3.19 4.96 25.42
N GLU A 46 3.56 3.85 26.08
CA GLU A 46 4.89 3.27 26.08
C GLU A 46 5.29 2.79 24.67
N ASP A 47 4.43 1.98 24.00
CA ASP A 47 4.67 1.54 22.62
C ASP A 47 4.97 2.73 21.69
N VAL A 48 4.20 3.81 21.83
CA VAL A 48 4.34 5.02 21.01
C VAL A 48 5.62 5.79 21.35
N SER A 49 5.92 5.95 22.64
CA SER A 49 7.11 6.64 23.11
C SER A 49 8.37 5.92 22.65
N ASP A 50 8.41 4.60 22.83
CA ASP A 50 9.55 3.78 22.45
C ASP A 50 9.77 3.76 20.93
N TYR A 51 8.69 3.65 20.14
CA TYR A 51 8.80 3.74 18.68
C TYR A 51 9.42 5.08 18.24
N LYS A 52 8.88 6.20 18.77
CA LYS A 52 9.36 7.53 18.42
C LYS A 52 10.80 7.76 18.87
N LYS A 53 11.17 7.28 20.05
CA LYS A 53 12.53 7.33 20.57
C LYS A 53 13.48 6.55 19.65
N ASN A 54 13.20 5.28 19.40
CA ASN A 54 14.06 4.44 18.56
C ASN A 54 14.22 5.05 17.16
N LEU A 55 13.15 5.59 16.57
CA LEU A 55 13.21 6.25 15.26
C LEU A 55 14.10 7.51 15.31
N SER A 56 13.97 8.33 16.35
CA SER A 56 14.78 9.55 16.50
C SER A 56 16.26 9.28 16.77
N GLU A 57 16.60 8.10 17.30
CA GLU A 57 17.96 7.62 17.54
C GLU A 57 18.55 6.86 16.35
N SER A 58 17.76 6.59 15.31
CA SER A 58 18.17 5.95 14.05
C SER A 58 18.43 6.98 12.95
N ASP A 59 19.13 6.56 11.88
CA ASP A 59 19.34 7.37 10.68
C ASP A 59 18.14 7.31 9.71
N ILE A 60 17.03 6.64 10.09
CA ILE A 60 15.86 6.49 9.23
C ILE A 60 14.94 7.72 9.35
N ASP A 61 14.73 8.40 8.23
CA ASP A 61 13.79 9.52 8.16
C ASP A 61 12.36 9.05 8.42
N ARG A 62 11.59 9.80 9.21
CA ARG A 62 10.16 9.55 9.44
C ARG A 62 9.39 9.38 8.13
N PHE A 63 9.69 10.16 7.10
CA PHE A 63 9.07 10.06 5.78
C PHE A 63 9.50 8.83 4.96
N ALA A 64 10.41 8.03 5.50
CA ALA A 64 10.78 6.72 4.98
C ALA A 64 10.09 5.56 5.72
N THR A 65 9.14 5.87 6.62
CA THR A 65 8.36 4.86 7.34
C THR A 65 6.96 4.75 6.77
N VAL A 66 6.50 3.51 6.59
CA VAL A 66 5.26 3.18 5.89
C VAL A 66 4.48 2.15 6.70
N ALA A 67 3.17 2.29 6.74
CA ALA A 67 2.29 1.21 7.18
C ALA A 67 1.50 0.63 6.00
N HIS A 68 1.11 -0.62 6.12
CA HIS A 68 0.24 -1.28 5.16
C HIS A 68 -1.05 -1.74 5.83
N MET A 69 -2.17 -1.62 5.12
CA MET A 69 -3.46 -2.14 5.59
C MET A 69 -3.43 -3.66 5.74
N PRO A 70 -4.09 -4.22 6.79
CA PRO A 70 -4.36 -5.65 6.87
C PRO A 70 -5.10 -6.20 5.64
N TYR A 71 -5.02 -7.51 5.41
CA TYR A 71 -5.57 -8.14 4.21
C TYR A 71 -7.09 -8.30 4.17
N LEU A 72 -7.78 -8.27 5.32
CA LEU A 72 -9.21 -8.55 5.39
C LEU A 72 -10.13 -7.42 4.91
N PRO A 73 -9.82 -6.12 5.11
CA PRO A 73 -10.67 -5.04 4.67
C PRO A 73 -10.83 -4.99 3.15
N ASN A 74 -12.06 -4.74 2.70
CA ASN A 74 -12.40 -4.57 1.28
C ASN A 74 -13.37 -3.40 1.13
N LEU A 75 -12.87 -2.25 0.71
CA LEU A 75 -13.65 -1.02 0.55
C LEU A 75 -14.51 -0.98 -0.71
N SER A 76 -14.35 -1.96 -1.62
CA SER A 76 -15.15 -2.09 -2.85
C SER A 76 -16.31 -3.09 -2.73
N THR A 77 -16.43 -3.80 -1.58
CA THR A 77 -17.40 -4.88 -1.41
C THR A 77 -18.84 -4.40 -1.42
N PRO A 78 -19.79 -5.14 -2.05
CA PRO A 78 -21.23 -4.86 -1.97
C PRO A 78 -21.86 -5.32 -0.66
N ASP A 79 -21.17 -6.13 0.15
CA ASP A 79 -21.64 -6.61 1.43
C ASP A 79 -21.56 -5.50 2.47
N ILE A 80 -22.71 -4.94 2.87
CA ILE A 80 -22.78 -3.77 3.73
C ILE A 80 -22.08 -3.99 5.08
N PRO A 81 -22.29 -5.11 5.82
CA PRO A 81 -21.60 -5.33 7.07
C PRO A 81 -20.07 -5.38 6.93
N SER A 82 -19.57 -6.06 5.87
CA SER A 82 -18.13 -6.10 5.58
C SER A 82 -17.58 -4.74 5.15
N TYR A 83 -18.36 -3.95 4.41
CA TYR A 83 -17.99 -2.61 3.98
C TYR A 83 -17.80 -1.68 5.17
N GLU A 84 -18.81 -1.57 6.05
CA GLU A 84 -18.75 -0.75 7.26
C GLU A 84 -17.61 -1.18 8.20
N LYS A 85 -17.40 -2.50 8.32
CA LYS A 85 -16.31 -3.05 9.12
C LYS A 85 -14.94 -2.69 8.51
N SER A 86 -14.84 -2.68 7.19
CA SER A 86 -13.62 -2.29 6.48
C SER A 86 -13.28 -0.81 6.68
N ILE A 87 -14.28 0.07 6.61
CA ILE A 87 -14.10 1.51 6.89
C ILE A 87 -13.59 1.70 8.34
N LYS A 88 -14.25 1.08 9.32
CA LYS A 88 -13.86 1.17 10.74
C LYS A 88 -12.43 0.64 10.97
N ALA A 89 -12.06 -0.45 10.29
CA ALA A 89 -10.71 -0.99 10.37
C ALA A 89 -9.69 0.00 9.80
N MET A 90 -9.98 0.62 8.66
CA MET A 90 -9.06 1.56 8.04
C MET A 90 -8.95 2.87 8.82
N ILE A 91 -10.04 3.40 9.39
CA ILE A 91 -10.00 4.55 10.30
C ILE A 91 -9.04 4.26 11.45
N ARG A 92 -9.16 3.10 12.09
CA ARG A 92 -8.25 2.69 13.17
C ARG A 92 -6.80 2.64 12.73
N GLU A 93 -6.52 2.08 11.54
CA GLU A 93 -5.14 2.00 11.04
C GLU A 93 -4.56 3.41 10.77
N VAL A 94 -5.34 4.32 10.20
CA VAL A 94 -4.95 5.72 10.00
C VAL A 94 -4.67 6.42 11.34
N GLU A 95 -5.51 6.21 12.36
CA GLU A 95 -5.31 6.76 13.71
C GLU A 95 -4.07 6.17 14.39
N ARG A 96 -3.82 4.86 14.23
CA ARG A 96 -2.60 4.21 14.73
C ARG A 96 -1.36 4.78 14.08
N CYS A 97 -1.36 4.95 12.76
CA CYS A 97 -0.27 5.61 12.03
C CYS A 97 -0.01 7.03 12.55
N ALA A 98 -1.06 7.83 12.72
CA ALA A 98 -0.95 9.18 13.27
C ALA A 98 -0.36 9.19 14.69
N LYS A 99 -0.81 8.25 15.55
CA LYS A 99 -0.34 8.13 16.95
C LYS A 99 1.16 7.89 17.04
N VAL A 100 1.72 6.99 16.19
CA VAL A 100 3.17 6.71 16.17
C VAL A 100 3.96 7.66 15.29
N GLY A 101 3.30 8.40 14.40
CA GLY A 101 3.94 9.38 13.50
C GLY A 101 4.34 8.81 12.14
N ILE A 102 3.80 7.67 11.71
CA ILE A 102 3.98 7.12 10.38
C ILE A 102 3.16 7.95 9.37
N PRO A 103 3.77 8.53 8.33
CA PRO A 103 3.09 9.46 7.43
C PRO A 103 2.29 8.80 6.32
N TYR A 104 2.53 7.52 6.02
CA TYR A 104 1.95 6.82 4.88
C TYR A 104 1.26 5.52 5.28
N LEU A 105 0.03 5.32 4.76
CA LEU A 105 -0.70 4.05 4.87
C LEU A 105 -1.04 3.53 3.47
N VAL A 106 -0.41 2.43 3.05
CA VAL A 106 -0.71 1.75 1.79
C VAL A 106 -1.97 0.90 1.94
N THR A 107 -2.84 0.90 0.93
CA THR A 107 -4.04 0.07 0.90
C THR A 107 -4.31 -0.52 -0.47
N HIS A 108 -4.68 -1.80 -0.50
CA HIS A 108 -5.30 -2.41 -1.68
C HIS A 108 -6.68 -1.80 -1.93
N LEU A 109 -7.08 -1.74 -3.19
CA LEU A 109 -8.36 -1.10 -3.60
C LEU A 109 -9.57 -2.03 -3.46
N GLY A 110 -9.32 -3.32 -3.23
CA GLY A 110 -10.36 -4.30 -2.97
C GLY A 110 -11.00 -4.89 -4.22
N SER A 111 -12.16 -5.52 -4.02
CA SER A 111 -12.88 -6.26 -5.05
C SER A 111 -14.38 -5.99 -4.96
N HIS A 112 -15.01 -5.71 -6.11
CA HIS A 112 -16.45 -5.47 -6.22
C HIS A 112 -17.29 -6.76 -6.16
N LYS A 113 -16.66 -7.92 -6.06
CA LYS A 113 -17.31 -9.24 -5.89
C LYS A 113 -18.48 -9.52 -6.84
N GLY A 114 -18.38 -9.03 -8.09
CA GLY A 114 -19.40 -9.24 -9.11
C GLY A 114 -20.54 -8.20 -9.12
N SER A 115 -20.53 -7.19 -8.25
CA SER A 115 -21.57 -6.15 -8.23
C SER A 115 -21.41 -5.08 -9.33
N GLY A 116 -20.35 -5.17 -10.12
CA GLY A 116 -19.97 -4.21 -11.15
C GLY A 116 -18.85 -3.27 -10.69
N GLU A 117 -17.96 -2.98 -11.62
CA GLU A 117 -16.74 -2.19 -11.38
C GLU A 117 -17.07 -0.77 -10.93
N GLU A 118 -17.94 -0.06 -11.66
CA GLU A 118 -18.36 1.31 -11.33
C GLU A 118 -18.89 1.43 -9.90
N LYS A 119 -19.78 0.50 -9.49
CA LYS A 119 -20.29 0.46 -8.12
C LYS A 119 -19.22 0.14 -7.09
N GLY A 120 -18.22 -0.68 -7.46
CA GLY A 120 -17.06 -0.97 -6.63
C GLY A 120 -16.21 0.26 -6.39
N ILE A 121 -15.92 1.01 -7.44
CA ILE A 121 -15.18 2.28 -7.39
C ILE A 121 -15.92 3.34 -6.58
N GLN A 122 -17.24 3.49 -6.79
CA GLN A 122 -18.05 4.43 -6.01
C GLN A 122 -18.00 4.14 -4.50
N ARG A 123 -18.09 2.87 -4.10
CA ARG A 123 -17.94 2.48 -2.68
C ARG A 123 -16.55 2.77 -2.15
N LEU A 124 -15.51 2.40 -2.91
CA LEU A 124 -14.12 2.65 -2.56
C LEU A 124 -13.85 4.14 -2.32
N THR A 125 -14.21 4.99 -3.27
CA THR A 125 -13.97 6.44 -3.18
C THR A 125 -14.73 7.08 -2.03
N SER A 126 -15.98 6.68 -1.81
CA SER A 126 -16.78 7.14 -0.67
C SER A 126 -16.14 6.75 0.68
N ALA A 127 -15.68 5.50 0.79
CA ALA A 127 -15.01 5.01 1.99
C ALA A 127 -13.69 5.74 2.24
N LEU A 128 -12.85 5.92 1.21
CA LEU A 128 -11.57 6.61 1.32
C LEU A 128 -11.74 8.07 1.76
N MET A 129 -12.72 8.79 1.21
CA MET A 129 -13.04 10.16 1.63
C MET A 129 -13.57 10.22 3.07
N GLU A 130 -14.30 9.21 3.53
CA GLU A 130 -14.72 9.11 4.94
C GLU A 130 -13.51 8.88 5.85
N VAL A 131 -12.65 7.92 5.51
CA VAL A 131 -11.42 7.61 6.26
C VAL A 131 -10.49 8.82 6.35
N ALA A 132 -10.35 9.60 5.28
CA ALA A 132 -9.50 10.78 5.24
C ALA A 132 -9.90 11.86 6.25
N LYS A 133 -11.11 11.83 6.81
CA LYS A 133 -11.58 12.74 7.85
C LYS A 133 -11.05 12.39 9.24
N ALA A 134 -10.61 11.16 9.47
CA ALA A 134 -10.18 10.67 10.79
C ALA A 134 -8.91 11.35 11.31
N THR A 135 -7.98 11.71 10.41
CA THR A 135 -6.76 12.47 10.75
C THR A 135 -6.28 13.28 9.56
N LYS A 136 -5.45 14.31 9.81
CA LYS A 136 -4.78 15.09 8.76
C LYS A 136 -3.32 14.70 8.53
N ASP A 137 -2.77 13.84 9.37
CA ASP A 137 -1.32 13.59 9.47
C ASP A 137 -0.84 12.38 8.64
N VAL A 138 -1.78 11.62 8.06
CA VAL A 138 -1.47 10.40 7.30
C VAL A 138 -1.96 10.54 5.87
N THR A 139 -1.10 10.27 4.91
CA THR A 139 -1.43 10.16 3.48
C THR A 139 -1.78 8.70 3.16
N ILE A 140 -2.93 8.47 2.56
CA ILE A 140 -3.39 7.15 2.13
C ILE A 140 -2.83 6.89 0.73
N LEU A 141 -2.11 5.79 0.55
CA LEU A 141 -1.52 5.41 -0.72
C LEU A 141 -2.34 4.30 -1.37
N LEU A 142 -2.85 4.58 -2.55
CA LEU A 142 -3.59 3.63 -3.38
C LEU A 142 -2.59 2.71 -4.06
N GLU A 143 -2.68 1.41 -3.80
CA GLU A 143 -1.82 0.42 -4.44
C GLU A 143 -2.50 -0.18 -5.66
N ASN A 144 -1.78 -0.21 -6.81
CA ASN A 144 -2.27 -0.92 -8.00
C ASN A 144 -2.48 -2.41 -7.69
N THR A 145 -3.39 -3.07 -8.39
CA THR A 145 -3.71 -4.49 -8.18
C THR A 145 -3.30 -5.35 -9.37
N ALA A 146 -3.15 -6.64 -9.14
CA ALA A 146 -2.79 -7.62 -10.19
C ALA A 146 -3.89 -7.88 -11.23
N GLY A 147 -5.08 -7.28 -11.09
CA GLY A 147 -6.21 -7.54 -11.97
C GLY A 147 -6.90 -8.89 -11.72
N GLN A 148 -6.81 -9.42 -10.49
CA GLN A 148 -7.56 -10.60 -10.09
C GLN A 148 -9.06 -10.35 -10.28
N LYS A 149 -9.84 -11.44 -10.50
CA LYS A 149 -11.27 -11.36 -10.77
C LYS A 149 -11.99 -10.39 -9.80
N ASN A 150 -12.65 -9.41 -10.39
CA ASN A 150 -13.43 -8.38 -9.69
C ASN A 150 -12.61 -7.39 -8.83
N SER A 151 -11.28 -7.40 -8.88
CA SER A 151 -10.46 -6.35 -8.27
C SER A 151 -10.58 -5.05 -9.05
N VAL A 152 -10.33 -3.92 -8.40
CA VAL A 152 -10.28 -2.60 -9.02
C VAL A 152 -8.87 -2.03 -8.95
N GLY A 153 -8.49 -1.14 -9.88
CA GLY A 153 -7.20 -0.46 -9.86
C GLY A 153 -6.03 -1.23 -10.46
N SER A 154 -6.28 -2.17 -11.37
CA SER A 154 -5.21 -2.87 -12.11
C SER A 154 -4.73 -2.12 -13.34
N ASP A 155 -5.58 -1.30 -13.94
CA ASP A 155 -5.24 -0.43 -15.06
C ASP A 155 -4.89 0.98 -14.56
N PHE A 156 -3.86 1.61 -15.14
CA PHE A 156 -3.42 2.94 -14.70
C PHE A 156 -4.44 4.03 -15.01
N THR A 157 -5.26 3.87 -16.07
CA THR A 157 -6.36 4.80 -16.36
C THR A 157 -7.42 4.73 -15.26
N GLN A 158 -7.81 3.51 -14.86
CA GLN A 158 -8.74 3.31 -13.75
C GLN A 158 -8.16 3.82 -12.42
N LEU A 159 -6.88 3.55 -12.16
CA LEU A 159 -6.19 4.07 -10.97
C LEU A 159 -6.20 5.60 -10.94
N ALA A 160 -5.99 6.25 -12.10
CA ALA A 160 -6.07 7.70 -12.26
C ALA A 160 -7.49 8.22 -11.98
N GLU A 161 -8.51 7.59 -12.56
CA GLU A 161 -9.92 7.95 -12.32
C GLU A 161 -10.27 7.90 -10.82
N ILE A 162 -9.88 6.83 -10.14
CA ILE A 162 -10.07 6.69 -8.70
C ILE A 162 -9.33 7.81 -7.97
N PHE A 163 -8.03 7.98 -8.23
CA PHE A 163 -7.18 8.93 -7.53
C PHE A 163 -7.65 10.37 -7.68
N PHE A 164 -7.97 10.80 -8.92
CA PHE A 164 -8.40 12.18 -9.17
C PHE A 164 -9.85 12.47 -8.73
N SER A 165 -10.64 11.45 -8.39
CA SER A 165 -11.97 11.63 -7.80
C SER A 165 -11.93 11.87 -6.28
N LEU A 166 -10.76 11.72 -5.63
CA LEU A 166 -10.64 11.78 -4.18
C LEU A 166 -10.36 13.20 -3.66
N GLU A 167 -11.08 13.59 -2.62
CA GLU A 167 -10.89 14.86 -1.92
C GLU A 167 -10.73 14.65 -0.41
N PRO A 168 -9.88 15.46 0.25
CA PRO A 168 -8.97 16.45 -0.34
C PRO A 168 -7.73 15.78 -0.96
N ALA A 169 -7.33 16.22 -2.14
CA ALA A 169 -6.30 15.57 -2.97
C ALA A 169 -4.94 15.38 -2.27
N ASN A 170 -4.58 16.27 -1.35
CA ASN A 170 -3.31 16.19 -0.61
C ASN A 170 -3.26 15.05 0.43
N ARG A 171 -4.38 14.34 0.63
CA ARG A 171 -4.48 13.20 1.56
C ARG A 171 -4.22 11.87 0.89
N PHE A 172 -4.02 11.88 -0.42
CA PHE A 172 -3.88 10.66 -1.21
C PHE A 172 -2.59 10.70 -2.05
N GLY A 173 -2.08 9.51 -2.32
CA GLY A 173 -0.93 9.27 -3.18
C GLY A 173 -1.01 7.86 -3.77
N ILE A 174 0.02 7.48 -4.50
CA ILE A 174 0.08 6.18 -5.17
C ILE A 174 1.24 5.35 -4.63
N CYS A 175 0.99 4.06 -4.48
CA CYS A 175 1.97 3.00 -4.36
C CYS A 175 1.90 2.12 -5.61
N ILE A 176 3.04 1.83 -6.24
CA ILE A 176 3.12 0.85 -7.32
C ILE A 176 3.80 -0.41 -6.80
N ASP A 177 3.14 -1.55 -6.95
CA ASP A 177 3.74 -2.87 -6.79
C ASP A 177 4.11 -3.44 -8.16
N THR A 178 5.38 -3.82 -8.34
CA THR A 178 5.91 -4.31 -9.62
C THR A 178 5.35 -5.67 -10.00
N CYS A 179 5.13 -6.57 -9.01
CA CYS A 179 4.47 -7.85 -9.26
C CYS A 179 3.02 -7.65 -9.73
N HIS A 180 2.28 -6.75 -9.09
CA HIS A 180 0.91 -6.44 -9.47
C HIS A 180 0.85 -5.80 -10.87
N ALA A 181 1.72 -4.85 -11.17
CA ALA A 181 1.80 -4.22 -12.49
C ALA A 181 2.10 -5.27 -13.58
N PHE A 182 3.08 -6.13 -13.34
CA PHE A 182 3.44 -7.20 -14.26
C PHE A 182 2.30 -8.21 -14.48
N ALA A 183 1.66 -8.64 -13.40
CA ALA A 183 0.51 -9.52 -13.47
C ALA A 183 -0.70 -8.87 -14.17
N ALA A 184 -0.85 -7.55 -14.10
CA ALA A 184 -1.88 -6.79 -14.81
C ALA A 184 -1.55 -6.56 -16.30
N GLY A 185 -0.34 -6.91 -16.76
CA GLY A 185 0.07 -6.81 -18.18
C GLY A 185 1.04 -5.70 -18.50
N TYR A 186 1.59 -5.00 -17.51
CA TYR A 186 2.65 -4.01 -17.69
C TYR A 186 4.00 -4.72 -17.70
N ASP A 187 4.64 -4.79 -18.85
CA ASP A 187 5.91 -5.50 -18.99
C ASP A 187 7.04 -4.75 -18.28
N LEU A 188 7.76 -5.47 -17.44
CA LEU A 188 8.88 -4.97 -16.63
C LEU A 188 10.15 -5.82 -16.83
N LYS A 189 10.22 -6.69 -17.86
CA LYS A 189 11.33 -7.66 -18.04
C LYS A 189 12.68 -7.05 -18.42
N ASN A 190 12.71 -5.80 -18.84
CA ASN A 190 13.95 -5.12 -19.22
C ASN A 190 13.82 -3.61 -19.10
N GLN A 191 14.95 -2.91 -19.11
CA GLN A 191 15.02 -1.47 -18.93
C GLN A 191 14.11 -0.67 -19.88
N LYS A 192 13.98 -1.09 -21.16
CA LYS A 192 13.11 -0.40 -22.12
C LYS A 192 11.66 -0.52 -21.70
N ASN A 193 11.21 -1.72 -21.37
CA ASN A 193 9.82 -1.98 -20.98
C ASN A 193 9.47 -1.31 -19.65
N VAL A 194 10.40 -1.29 -18.68
CA VAL A 194 10.25 -0.51 -17.44
C VAL A 194 10.04 0.97 -17.76
N LYS A 195 10.86 1.55 -18.63
CA LYS A 195 10.73 2.93 -19.05
C LYS A 195 9.36 3.19 -19.69
N ASP A 196 8.96 2.36 -20.67
CA ASP A 196 7.68 2.49 -21.37
C ASP A 196 6.49 2.39 -20.39
N THR A 197 6.57 1.49 -19.40
CA THR A 197 5.55 1.33 -18.35
C THR A 197 5.45 2.58 -17.47
N PHE A 198 6.58 3.13 -17.00
CA PHE A 198 6.55 4.31 -16.14
C PHE A 198 6.24 5.59 -16.92
N GLU A 199 6.57 5.69 -18.21
CA GLU A 199 6.09 6.76 -19.09
C GLU A 199 4.56 6.72 -19.26
N LYS A 200 3.97 5.52 -19.40
CA LYS A 200 2.51 5.37 -19.39
C LYS A 200 1.91 5.78 -18.06
N PHE A 201 2.49 5.34 -16.94
CA PHE A 201 2.05 5.75 -15.61
C PHE A 201 2.12 7.27 -15.42
N ASP A 202 3.21 7.90 -15.85
CA ASP A 202 3.39 9.36 -15.75
C ASP A 202 2.33 10.12 -16.56
N LYS A 203 2.01 9.62 -17.75
CA LYS A 203 0.98 10.22 -18.60
C LYS A 203 -0.42 10.12 -18.00
N GLU A 204 -0.78 8.98 -17.42
CA GLU A 204 -2.15 8.73 -16.90
C GLU A 204 -2.34 9.30 -15.48
N VAL A 205 -1.36 9.10 -14.60
CA VAL A 205 -1.45 9.42 -13.16
C VAL A 205 -0.53 10.56 -12.77
N GLY A 206 0.71 10.52 -13.27
CA GLY A 206 1.79 11.46 -12.93
C GLY A 206 2.74 10.92 -11.87
N LEU A 207 4.04 10.86 -12.19
CA LEU A 207 5.10 10.40 -11.29
C LEU A 207 5.18 11.22 -9.99
N LYS A 208 4.76 12.49 -9.99
CA LYS A 208 4.69 13.33 -8.78
C LYS A 208 3.79 12.77 -7.68
N HIS A 209 2.82 11.92 -8.05
CA HIS A 209 1.88 11.29 -7.12
C HIS A 209 2.38 9.94 -6.59
N LEU A 210 3.40 9.34 -7.22
CA LEU A 210 4.05 8.13 -6.75
C LEU A 210 4.88 8.44 -5.50
N LYS A 211 4.58 7.75 -4.41
CA LYS A 211 5.26 7.91 -3.11
C LYS A 211 6.09 6.70 -2.75
N ILE A 212 5.62 5.52 -3.07
CA ILE A 212 6.21 4.23 -2.69
C ILE A 212 6.23 3.32 -3.90
N LEU A 213 7.31 2.57 -4.03
CA LEU A 213 7.43 1.44 -4.94
C LEU A 213 7.62 0.16 -4.10
N HIS A 214 6.70 -0.79 -4.21
CA HIS A 214 6.91 -2.15 -3.74
C HIS A 214 7.66 -2.92 -4.83
N LEU A 215 8.93 -3.19 -4.58
CA LEU A 215 9.79 -3.88 -5.53
C LEU A 215 9.70 -5.40 -5.25
N ASN A 216 8.82 -6.07 -6.00
CA ASN A 216 8.57 -7.50 -5.91
C ASN A 216 8.72 -8.14 -7.30
N ASP A 217 9.37 -9.32 -7.36
CA ASP A 217 9.31 -10.17 -8.54
C ASP A 217 7.98 -10.96 -8.57
N SER A 218 7.63 -11.54 -9.69
CA SER A 218 6.37 -12.25 -9.89
C SER A 218 6.59 -13.73 -10.20
N LYS A 219 5.86 -14.61 -9.49
CA LYS A 219 5.75 -16.03 -9.86
C LYS A 219 4.88 -16.26 -11.08
N GLY A 220 3.93 -15.35 -11.32
CA GLY A 220 3.03 -15.41 -12.47
C GLY A 220 3.66 -14.78 -13.71
N GLU A 221 3.22 -15.24 -14.88
CA GLU A 221 3.59 -14.67 -16.16
C GLU A 221 2.99 -13.27 -16.36
N LEU A 222 3.51 -12.53 -17.34
CA LEU A 222 2.96 -11.25 -17.77
C LEU A 222 1.47 -11.39 -18.11
N GLY A 223 0.63 -10.55 -17.50
CA GLY A 223 -0.81 -10.59 -17.72
C GLY A 223 -1.53 -11.79 -17.11
N SER A 224 -0.91 -12.49 -16.17
CA SER A 224 -1.48 -13.67 -15.51
C SER A 224 -2.63 -13.36 -14.57
N HIS A 225 -2.77 -12.13 -14.13
CA HIS A 225 -3.69 -11.69 -13.07
C HIS A 225 -3.52 -12.47 -11.74
N LEU A 226 -2.29 -12.92 -11.46
CA LEU A 226 -1.95 -13.65 -10.24
C LEU A 226 -1.09 -12.78 -9.32
N ASP A 227 -1.64 -12.44 -8.18
CA ASP A 227 -0.90 -11.81 -7.10
C ASP A 227 -0.11 -12.90 -6.35
N ARG A 228 1.12 -13.14 -6.81
CA ARG A 228 2.06 -14.11 -6.22
C ARG A 228 3.47 -13.58 -6.35
N HIS A 229 3.95 -12.96 -5.26
CA HIS A 229 5.29 -12.42 -5.18
C HIS A 229 6.35 -13.51 -5.19
N ASP A 230 7.49 -13.18 -5.79
CA ASP A 230 8.74 -13.92 -5.66
C ASP A 230 9.86 -13.00 -5.19
N HIS A 231 10.96 -13.58 -4.80
CA HIS A 231 12.17 -12.82 -4.48
C HIS A 231 12.73 -12.17 -5.75
N ILE A 232 13.31 -10.99 -5.60
CA ILE A 232 13.92 -10.22 -6.69
C ILE A 232 14.91 -11.11 -7.46
N GLY A 233 14.72 -11.18 -8.77
CA GLY A 233 15.54 -11.95 -9.71
C GLY A 233 15.24 -13.44 -9.76
N LEU A 234 14.27 -13.96 -8.98
CA LEU A 234 13.89 -15.38 -8.99
C LEU A 234 12.55 -15.64 -9.69
N GLY A 235 11.82 -14.59 -10.05
CA GLY A 235 10.53 -14.65 -10.71
C GLY A 235 10.60 -14.36 -12.21
N GLN A 236 9.46 -14.04 -12.80
CA GLN A 236 9.25 -13.85 -14.24
C GLN A 236 9.63 -12.45 -14.73
N ILE A 237 9.79 -11.46 -13.84
CA ILE A 237 10.33 -10.14 -14.18
C ILE A 237 11.85 -10.24 -14.33
N GLY A 238 12.52 -10.82 -13.33
CA GLY A 238 13.96 -11.07 -13.32
C GLY A 238 14.81 -9.83 -13.08
N ASN A 239 16.13 -10.06 -12.90
CA ASN A 239 17.10 -9.01 -12.53
C ASN A 239 17.25 -7.86 -13.54
N ALA A 240 16.90 -8.08 -14.83
CA ALA A 240 17.06 -7.05 -15.85
C ALA A 240 15.93 -5.99 -15.79
N GLY A 241 14.85 -6.30 -15.06
CA GLY A 241 13.68 -5.42 -14.90
C GLY A 241 13.61 -4.77 -13.52
N LEU A 242 14.22 -5.41 -12.52
CA LEU A 242 14.26 -4.97 -11.12
C LEU A 242 15.67 -4.58 -10.72
#